data_9abc95a36b7cef07995eb44980f23737
#
_entry.id   9abc95a36b7cef07995eb44980f23737
#
_cell.length_a   1.000
_cell.length_b   1.000
_cell.length_c   1.000
_cell.angle_alpha   90.00
_cell.angle_beta   90.00
_cell.angle_gamma   90.00
#
_symmetry.space_group_name_H-M   'P 1'
#
loop_
_entity.id
_entity.type
_entity.pdbx_description
1 polymer ?
#
loop_
_entity_poly.entity_id
_entity_poly.type
_entity_poly.pdbx_seq_one_letter_code
_entity_poly.pdbx_strand_id
1 'polypeptide(L)'
;MNNLSEMKKLSDEELAAEARAGSHPCFEELVCRYSQRLFHFLRSKISTEQDTEDLVQETFLKAYRSIDRYDNRYKFSTWLYTTAGRLAISHYRKKRESEAAFETVSSAPGPRDNMLKNEDQRNLWLAARKLGDDRYRVLWLRYMEDMPLKEIARVLKKSRVHVRVLLHRARLSLVKVMVQPAVSEETMRPAPAEKNLSFL
;
A
#
# COMPACT_ATOMS: atom_id res chain seq x y z
N MET A 1 35.30 -4.31 -0.74
CA MET A 1 34.45 -3.09 -0.77
C MET A 1 33.67 -2.88 -2.08
N ASN A 2 33.91 -3.66 -3.15
CA ASN A 2 33.20 -3.51 -4.44
C ASN A 2 31.81 -4.16 -4.50
N ASN A 3 31.47 -5.05 -3.57
CA ASN A 3 30.28 -5.92 -3.70
C ASN A 3 28.95 -5.16 -3.58
N LEU A 4 28.85 -4.15 -2.73
CA LEU A 4 27.61 -3.37 -2.53
C LEU A 4 27.23 -2.51 -3.74
N SER A 5 28.23 -1.95 -4.43
CA SER A 5 28.00 -1.13 -5.63
C SER A 5 27.57 -1.97 -6.83
N GLU A 6 28.04 -3.20 -6.92
CA GLU A 6 27.68 -4.15 -7.97
C GLU A 6 26.26 -4.70 -7.74
N MET A 7 25.90 -5.06 -6.51
CA MET A 7 24.55 -5.53 -6.18
C MET A 7 23.46 -4.51 -6.52
N LYS A 8 23.73 -3.22 -6.34
CA LYS A 8 22.77 -2.15 -6.70
C LYS A 8 22.48 -2.07 -8.19
N LYS A 9 23.34 -2.63 -9.05
CA LYS A 9 23.14 -2.66 -10.51
C LYS A 9 22.35 -3.88 -10.97
N LEU A 10 22.26 -4.91 -10.15
CA LEU A 10 21.50 -6.12 -10.47
C LEU A 10 19.98 -5.83 -10.50
N SER A 11 19.30 -6.49 -11.41
CA SER A 11 17.84 -6.55 -11.42
C SER A 11 17.31 -7.29 -10.19
N ASP A 12 16.03 -7.08 -9.86
CA ASP A 12 15.41 -7.75 -8.73
C ASP A 12 15.35 -9.27 -8.93
N GLU A 13 15.24 -9.73 -10.18
CA GLU A 13 15.25 -11.13 -10.56
C GLU A 13 16.64 -11.76 -10.37
N GLU A 14 17.71 -11.04 -10.72
CA GLU A 14 19.09 -11.48 -10.50
C GLU A 14 19.39 -11.52 -8.99
N LEU A 15 19.01 -10.49 -8.23
CA LEU A 15 19.16 -10.50 -6.77
C LEU A 15 18.42 -11.68 -6.13
N ALA A 16 17.21 -11.97 -6.59
CA ALA A 16 16.43 -13.10 -6.09
C ALA A 16 17.08 -14.45 -6.44
N ALA A 17 17.69 -14.58 -7.62
CA ALA A 17 18.44 -15.77 -8.02
C ALA A 17 19.69 -15.98 -7.14
N GLU A 18 20.45 -14.93 -6.90
CA GLU A 18 21.61 -14.96 -6.00
C GLU A 18 21.20 -15.25 -4.53
N ALA A 19 20.11 -14.65 -4.07
CA ALA A 19 19.55 -14.93 -2.74
C ALA A 19 19.14 -16.41 -2.60
N ARG A 20 18.57 -16.99 -3.65
CA ARG A 20 18.24 -18.41 -3.72
C ARG A 20 19.48 -19.29 -3.70
N ALA A 21 20.59 -18.84 -4.28
CA ALA A 21 21.89 -19.51 -4.23
C ALA A 21 22.60 -19.37 -2.87
N GLY A 22 21.97 -18.66 -1.89
CA GLY A 22 22.49 -18.49 -0.54
C GLY A 22 23.12 -17.14 -0.24
N SER A 23 23.05 -16.17 -1.16
CA SER A 23 23.58 -14.82 -0.95
C SER A 23 22.62 -14.00 -0.07
N HIS A 24 22.87 -13.93 1.23
CA HIS A 24 22.14 -13.06 2.16
C HIS A 24 22.17 -11.58 1.77
N PRO A 25 23.34 -11.00 1.36
CA PRO A 25 23.39 -9.59 0.99
C PRO A 25 22.49 -9.23 -0.19
N CYS A 26 22.28 -10.15 -1.16
CA CYS A 26 21.37 -9.91 -2.26
C CYS A 26 19.90 -9.87 -1.80
N PHE A 27 19.54 -10.67 -0.81
CA PHE A 27 18.20 -10.59 -0.21
C PHE A 27 18.02 -9.31 0.61
N GLU A 28 19.04 -8.87 1.35
CA GLU A 28 19.01 -7.60 2.07
C GLU A 28 18.81 -6.39 1.14
N GLU A 29 19.44 -6.41 -0.04
CA GLU A 29 19.21 -5.38 -1.05
C GLU A 29 17.75 -5.38 -1.53
N LEU A 30 17.13 -6.54 -1.73
CA LEU A 30 15.70 -6.65 -2.03
C LEU A 30 14.83 -6.10 -0.89
N VAL A 31 15.19 -6.38 0.36
CA VAL A 31 14.51 -5.80 1.53
C VAL A 31 14.61 -4.28 1.50
N CYS A 32 15.79 -3.72 1.26
CA CYS A 32 15.99 -2.27 1.15
C CYS A 32 15.13 -1.64 0.04
N ARG A 33 15.07 -2.27 -1.15
CA ARG A 33 14.29 -1.77 -2.28
C ARG A 33 12.79 -1.78 -2.05
N TYR A 34 12.28 -2.79 -1.34
CA TYR A 34 10.84 -3.05 -1.25
C TYR A 34 10.19 -2.70 0.09
N SER A 35 10.95 -2.51 1.19
CA SER A 35 10.37 -2.30 2.52
C SER A 35 9.37 -1.16 2.54
N GLN A 36 9.76 0.02 2.10
CA GLN A 36 8.89 1.19 2.13
C GLN A 36 7.73 1.09 1.13
N ARG A 37 7.99 0.55 -0.07
CA ARG A 37 6.97 0.34 -1.11
C ARG A 37 5.90 -0.64 -0.62
N LEU A 38 6.32 -1.72 0.04
CA LEU A 38 5.45 -2.73 0.60
C LEU A 38 4.64 -2.19 1.79
N PHE A 39 5.28 -1.37 2.64
CA PHE A 39 4.61 -0.66 3.73
C PHE A 39 3.44 0.18 3.20
N HIS A 40 3.65 1.03 2.20
CA HIS A 40 2.57 1.85 1.61
C HIS A 40 1.46 0.99 1.00
N PHE A 41 1.80 -0.11 0.35
CA PHE A 41 0.81 -1.03 -0.20
C PHE A 41 -0.05 -1.69 0.88
N LEU A 42 0.56 -2.14 1.98
CA LEU A 42 -0.13 -2.81 3.08
C LEU A 42 -0.91 -1.82 3.94
N ARG A 43 -0.39 -0.60 4.14
CA ARG A 43 -1.00 0.46 4.96
C ARG A 43 -2.40 0.85 4.49
N SER A 44 -2.73 0.61 3.23
CA SER A 44 -4.08 0.84 2.72
C SER A 44 -5.15 -0.05 3.37
N LYS A 45 -4.75 -1.21 3.89
CA LYS A 45 -5.66 -2.22 4.43
C LYS A 45 -5.51 -2.41 5.93
N ILE A 46 -4.38 -2.03 6.50
CA ILE A 46 -4.02 -2.24 7.90
C ILE A 46 -4.19 -0.93 8.66
N SER A 47 -4.91 -0.98 9.78
CA SER A 47 -5.33 0.23 10.50
C SER A 47 -4.20 0.89 11.26
N THR A 48 -3.26 0.12 11.83
CA THR A 48 -2.15 0.65 12.62
C THR A 48 -0.83 0.62 11.87
N GLU A 49 0.07 1.52 12.20
CA GLU A 49 1.42 1.56 11.64
C GLU A 49 2.22 0.34 12.11
N GLN A 50 2.11 0.00 13.38
CA GLN A 50 2.78 -1.16 13.99
C GLN A 50 2.38 -2.47 13.29
N ASP A 51 1.08 -2.76 13.16
CA ASP A 51 0.62 -3.96 12.44
C ASP A 51 1.12 -3.98 10.99
N THR A 52 1.27 -2.81 10.37
CA THR A 52 1.79 -2.70 8.99
C THR A 52 3.27 -3.05 8.93
N GLU A 53 4.08 -2.53 9.86
CA GLU A 53 5.50 -2.85 9.96
C GLU A 53 5.71 -4.34 10.23
N ASP A 54 4.96 -4.92 11.16
CA ASP A 54 5.00 -6.35 11.47
C ASP A 54 4.65 -7.21 10.24
N LEU A 55 3.66 -6.79 9.47
CA LEU A 55 3.29 -7.49 8.24
C LEU A 55 4.34 -7.38 7.14
N VAL A 56 5.02 -6.25 7.04
CA VAL A 56 6.17 -6.07 6.15
C VAL A 56 7.28 -7.05 6.53
N GLN A 57 7.64 -7.11 7.81
CA GLN A 57 8.65 -8.04 8.32
C GLN A 57 8.24 -9.50 8.08
N GLU A 58 7.00 -9.87 8.43
CA GLU A 58 6.48 -11.22 8.20
C GLU A 58 6.50 -11.59 6.71
N THR A 59 6.21 -10.62 5.83
CA THR A 59 6.27 -10.84 4.37
C THR A 59 7.67 -11.18 3.92
N PHE A 60 8.68 -10.45 4.37
CA PHE A 60 10.07 -10.74 4.01
C PHE A 60 10.58 -12.03 4.62
N LEU A 61 10.25 -12.32 5.87
CA LEU A 61 10.59 -13.61 6.50
C LEU A 61 10.00 -14.78 5.73
N LYS A 62 8.74 -14.65 5.30
CA LYS A 62 8.08 -15.68 4.51
C LYS A 62 8.66 -15.79 3.10
N ALA A 63 8.97 -14.66 2.47
CA ALA A 63 9.65 -14.62 1.18
C ALA A 63 11.02 -15.31 1.27
N TYR A 64 11.85 -14.95 2.25
CA TYR A 64 13.16 -15.58 2.46
C TYR A 64 13.05 -17.09 2.65
N ARG A 65 12.16 -17.57 3.55
CA ARG A 65 11.96 -19.00 3.80
C ARG A 65 11.42 -19.79 2.60
N SER A 66 10.86 -19.12 1.64
CA SER A 66 10.27 -19.74 0.45
C SER A 66 10.91 -19.28 -0.86
N ILE A 67 12.11 -18.69 -0.81
CA ILE A 67 12.83 -18.19 -1.97
C ILE A 67 13.13 -19.29 -2.99
N ASP A 68 13.34 -20.53 -2.55
CA ASP A 68 13.54 -21.70 -3.39
C ASP A 68 12.33 -21.98 -4.30
N ARG A 69 11.13 -21.56 -3.90
CA ARG A 69 9.88 -21.70 -4.66
C ARG A 69 9.63 -20.53 -5.62
N TYR A 70 10.48 -19.52 -5.59
CA TYR A 70 10.36 -18.40 -6.51
C TYR A 70 10.71 -18.85 -7.93
N ASP A 71 9.80 -18.60 -8.86
CA ASP A 71 9.97 -18.90 -10.28
C ASP A 71 10.39 -17.58 -10.99
N ASN A 72 11.63 -17.52 -11.44
CA ASN A 72 12.21 -16.36 -12.13
C ASN A 72 11.59 -16.01 -13.50
N ARG A 73 10.67 -16.84 -14.00
CA ARG A 73 9.82 -16.50 -15.16
C ARG A 73 8.82 -15.38 -14.84
N TYR A 74 8.65 -15.06 -13.57
CA TYR A 74 7.78 -13.98 -13.09
C TYR A 74 8.59 -12.93 -12.36
N LYS A 75 8.14 -11.66 -12.42
CA LYS A 75 8.78 -10.59 -11.68
C LYS A 75 8.79 -10.88 -10.17
N PHE A 76 9.92 -10.62 -9.52
CA PHE A 76 10.06 -10.77 -8.07
C PHE A 76 8.99 -9.93 -7.33
N SER A 77 8.75 -8.70 -7.80
CA SER A 77 7.71 -7.83 -7.24
C SER A 77 6.34 -8.52 -7.22
N THR A 78 5.92 -9.17 -8.31
CA THR A 78 4.62 -9.87 -8.38
C THR A 78 4.50 -10.97 -7.34
N TRP A 79 5.57 -11.73 -7.16
CA TRP A 79 5.62 -12.80 -6.17
C TRP A 79 5.59 -12.26 -4.72
N LEU A 80 6.37 -11.20 -4.43
CA LEU A 80 6.42 -10.55 -3.14
C LEU A 80 5.06 -9.93 -2.76
N TYR A 81 4.47 -9.14 -3.66
CA TYR A 81 3.16 -8.51 -3.42
C TYR A 81 2.02 -9.53 -3.31
N THR A 82 2.13 -10.68 -4.00
CA THR A 82 1.18 -11.79 -3.84
C THR A 82 1.28 -12.38 -2.44
N THR A 83 2.49 -12.54 -1.92
CA THR A 83 2.74 -13.05 -0.56
C THR A 83 2.20 -12.07 0.48
N ALA A 84 2.51 -10.78 0.34
CA ALA A 84 2.00 -9.70 1.19
C ALA A 84 0.46 -9.63 1.20
N GLY A 85 -0.16 -9.71 0.03
CA GLY A 85 -1.61 -9.70 -0.09
C GLY A 85 -2.30 -10.87 0.60
N ARG A 86 -1.68 -12.06 0.58
CA ARG A 86 -2.18 -13.25 1.31
C ARG A 86 -2.06 -13.08 2.83
N LEU A 87 -0.94 -12.55 3.30
CA LEU A 87 -0.73 -12.28 4.72
C LEU A 87 -1.69 -11.21 5.23
N ALA A 88 -1.89 -10.12 4.48
CA ALA A 88 -2.84 -9.07 4.84
C ALA A 88 -4.28 -9.60 4.98
N ILE A 89 -4.71 -10.49 4.09
CA ILE A 89 -6.04 -11.13 4.20
C ILE A 89 -6.11 -12.00 5.45
N SER A 90 -5.07 -12.78 5.72
CA SER A 90 -5.01 -13.64 6.92
C SER A 90 -5.02 -12.83 8.21
N HIS A 91 -4.23 -11.76 8.26
CA HIS A 91 -4.18 -10.83 9.40
C HIS A 91 -5.56 -10.19 9.65
N TYR A 92 -6.19 -9.65 8.60
CA TYR A 92 -7.51 -9.03 8.71
C TYR A 92 -8.57 -10.02 9.22
N ARG A 93 -8.54 -11.28 8.75
CA ARG A 93 -9.46 -12.32 9.23
C ARG A 93 -9.25 -12.61 10.72
N LYS A 94 -8.01 -12.82 11.15
CA LYS A 94 -7.68 -13.06 12.58
C LYS A 94 -8.11 -11.89 13.46
N LYS A 95 -7.83 -10.66 13.01
CA LYS A 95 -8.17 -9.45 13.76
C LYS A 95 -9.70 -9.31 13.90
N ARG A 96 -10.46 -9.55 12.84
CA ARG A 96 -11.92 -9.52 12.90
C ARG A 96 -12.51 -10.62 13.79
N GLU A 97 -11.91 -11.80 13.84
CA GLU A 97 -12.29 -12.88 14.76
C GLU A 97 -12.01 -12.48 16.22
N SER A 98 -10.93 -11.71 16.46
CA SER A 98 -10.56 -11.16 17.78
C SER A 98 -11.37 -9.91 18.15
N GLU A 99 -11.67 -9.02 17.20
CA GLU A 99 -12.40 -7.75 17.39
C GLU A 99 -13.92 -7.90 17.38
N ALA A 100 -14.46 -9.09 17.12
CA ALA A 100 -15.86 -9.37 17.41
C ALA A 100 -16.17 -9.20 18.93
N ALA A 101 -15.14 -8.91 19.74
CA ALA A 101 -15.19 -8.55 21.14
C ALA A 101 -14.92 -7.06 21.45
N PHE A 102 -14.43 -6.21 20.51
CA PHE A 102 -14.12 -4.79 20.77
C PHE A 102 -14.15 -3.92 19.49
N GLU A 103 -14.84 -2.77 19.57
CA GLU A 103 -14.98 -1.79 18.48
C GLU A 103 -13.79 -0.84 18.31
N THR A 104 -13.56 -0.51 17.02
CA THR A 104 -13.00 0.71 16.42
C THR A 104 -11.67 1.30 16.86
N VAL A 105 -10.74 1.43 15.88
CA VAL A 105 -9.73 2.50 15.90
C VAL A 105 -9.58 3.14 14.51
N SER A 106 -9.76 4.45 14.48
CA SER A 106 -9.55 5.36 13.37
C SER A 106 -8.07 5.51 13.03
N SER A 107 -7.73 5.54 11.73
CA SER A 107 -6.36 5.63 11.25
C SER A 107 -5.96 7.07 10.94
N ALA A 108 -5.03 7.62 11.70
CA ALA A 108 -4.34 8.87 11.37
C ALA A 108 -3.17 8.62 10.38
N PRO A 109 -2.80 9.59 9.51
CA PRO A 109 -1.66 9.47 8.63
C PRO A 109 -0.34 9.52 9.41
N GLY A 110 0.53 8.52 9.21
CA GLY A 110 1.86 8.49 9.83
C GLY A 110 2.92 9.26 9.04
N PRO A 111 4.02 9.70 9.68
CA PRO A 111 5.00 10.65 9.14
C PRO A 111 6.05 10.10 8.16
N ARG A 112 6.00 8.83 7.73
CA ARG A 112 7.04 8.22 6.88
C ARG A 112 6.74 8.27 5.38
N ASP A 113 6.47 9.47 4.83
CA ASP A 113 6.20 9.65 3.39
C ASP A 113 7.46 10.06 2.56
N ASN A 114 8.66 9.67 3.01
CA ASN A 114 9.93 10.08 2.39
C ASN A 114 10.20 9.49 1.00
N MET A 115 9.37 8.56 0.53
CA MET A 115 9.54 7.92 -0.78
C MET A 115 8.98 8.75 -1.95
N LEU A 116 8.10 9.69 -1.66
CA LEU A 116 7.47 10.55 -2.66
C LEU A 116 8.32 11.80 -2.84
N LYS A 117 8.96 11.92 -4.00
CA LYS A 117 10.04 12.87 -4.27
C LYS A 117 9.59 14.33 -4.36
N ASN A 118 8.30 14.60 -4.46
CA ASN A 118 7.76 15.95 -4.46
C ASN A 118 6.38 16.01 -3.75
N GLU A 119 5.98 17.21 -3.39
CA GLU A 119 4.74 17.47 -2.66
C GLU A 119 3.49 17.09 -3.45
N ASP A 120 3.52 17.26 -4.77
CA ASP A 120 2.41 16.87 -5.65
C ASP A 120 2.17 15.35 -5.64
N GLN A 121 3.25 14.56 -5.64
CA GLN A 121 3.13 13.11 -5.53
C GLN A 121 2.58 12.68 -4.17
N ARG A 122 3.01 13.34 -3.08
CA ARG A 122 2.45 13.07 -1.74
C ARG A 122 0.95 13.36 -1.70
N ASN A 123 0.55 14.52 -2.18
CA ASN A 123 -0.85 14.94 -2.24
C ASN A 123 -1.69 13.99 -3.09
N LEU A 124 -1.17 13.55 -4.25
CA LEU A 124 -1.82 12.56 -5.10
C LEU A 124 -2.07 11.23 -4.35
N TRP A 125 -1.06 10.71 -3.65
CA TRP A 125 -1.19 9.43 -2.95
C TRP A 125 -2.02 9.53 -1.67
N LEU A 126 -2.02 10.69 -0.98
CA LEU A 126 -2.94 10.98 0.10
C LEU A 126 -4.40 11.00 -0.40
N ALA A 127 -4.65 11.63 -1.55
CA ALA A 127 -5.96 11.59 -2.20
C ALA A 127 -6.36 10.16 -2.62
N ALA A 128 -5.42 9.39 -3.16
CA ALA A 128 -5.66 8.01 -3.54
C ALA A 128 -6.04 7.11 -2.35
N ARG A 129 -5.48 7.33 -1.16
CA ARG A 129 -5.85 6.59 0.07
C ARG A 129 -7.33 6.78 0.45
N LYS A 130 -7.91 7.96 0.16
CA LYS A 130 -9.35 8.23 0.42
C LYS A 130 -10.30 7.42 -0.49
N LEU A 131 -9.79 6.78 -1.54
CA LEU A 131 -10.62 6.02 -2.50
C LEU A 131 -11.03 4.63 -2.00
N GLY A 132 -10.51 4.16 -0.89
CA GLY A 132 -10.68 2.81 -0.36
C GLY A 132 -9.65 1.81 -0.90
N ASP A 133 -9.45 0.70 -0.18
CA ASP A 133 -8.35 -0.25 -0.32
C ASP A 133 -8.12 -0.77 -1.74
N ASP A 134 -9.15 -1.33 -2.35
CA ASP A 134 -9.02 -1.98 -3.65
C ASP A 134 -8.64 -0.99 -4.75
N ARG A 135 -9.20 0.26 -4.71
CA ARG A 135 -8.86 1.31 -5.67
C ARG A 135 -7.46 1.85 -5.46
N TYR A 136 -7.06 2.05 -4.20
CA TYR A 136 -5.70 2.44 -3.87
C TYR A 136 -4.70 1.40 -4.36
N ARG A 137 -4.89 0.12 -4.01
CA ARG A 137 -3.97 -0.97 -4.34
C ARG A 137 -3.82 -1.17 -5.84
N VAL A 138 -4.89 -1.07 -6.63
CA VAL A 138 -4.79 -1.18 -8.09
C VAL A 138 -4.01 -0.02 -8.71
N LEU A 139 -4.15 1.21 -8.17
CA LEU A 139 -3.36 2.36 -8.60
C LEU A 139 -1.89 2.18 -8.21
N TRP A 140 -1.63 1.77 -6.96
CA TRP A 140 -0.27 1.51 -6.48
C TRP A 140 0.47 0.51 -7.35
N LEU A 141 -0.10 -0.67 -7.54
CA LEU A 141 0.51 -1.73 -8.36
C LEU A 141 0.69 -1.32 -9.82
N ARG A 142 -0.19 -0.47 -10.36
CA ARG A 142 -0.08 -0.01 -11.75
C ARG A 142 0.96 1.07 -11.94
N TYR A 143 1.05 2.05 -11.03
CA TYR A 143 1.83 3.27 -11.24
C TYR A 143 3.12 3.34 -10.42
N MET A 144 3.18 2.72 -9.26
CA MET A 144 4.41 2.64 -8.47
C MET A 144 5.23 1.40 -8.79
N GLU A 145 4.54 0.28 -9.10
CA GLU A 145 5.19 -1.00 -9.38
C GLU A 145 5.26 -1.33 -10.88
N ASP A 146 4.68 -0.47 -11.73
CA ASP A 146 4.57 -0.65 -13.18
C ASP A 146 4.11 -2.06 -13.60
N MET A 147 3.20 -2.65 -12.82
CA MET A 147 2.72 -3.99 -13.08
C MET A 147 1.71 -4.02 -14.23
N PRO A 148 1.81 -5.01 -15.15
CA PRO A 148 0.78 -5.26 -16.15
C PRO A 148 -0.50 -5.80 -15.51
N LEU A 149 -1.66 -5.55 -16.13
CA LEU A 149 -2.98 -5.96 -15.59
C LEU A 149 -3.07 -7.44 -15.25
N LYS A 150 -2.34 -8.30 -15.97
CA LYS A 150 -2.30 -9.75 -15.71
C LYS A 150 -1.68 -10.07 -14.34
N GLU A 151 -0.63 -9.37 -13.97
CA GLU A 151 0.06 -9.54 -12.69
C GLU A 151 -0.74 -8.92 -11.55
N ILE A 152 -1.29 -7.71 -11.74
CA ILE A 152 -2.21 -7.08 -10.78
C ILE A 152 -3.40 -8.01 -10.45
N ALA A 153 -3.95 -8.67 -11.46
CA ALA A 153 -5.03 -9.63 -11.28
C ALA A 153 -4.64 -10.81 -10.36
N ARG A 154 -3.39 -11.29 -10.48
CA ARG A 154 -2.82 -12.31 -9.58
C ARG A 154 -2.68 -11.80 -8.15
N VAL A 155 -2.04 -10.64 -7.98
CA VAL A 155 -1.80 -10.03 -6.66
C VAL A 155 -3.11 -9.79 -5.91
N LEU A 156 -4.10 -9.19 -6.60
CA LEU A 156 -5.39 -8.85 -6.00
C LEU A 156 -6.39 -10.02 -5.98
N LYS A 157 -6.05 -11.18 -6.55
CA LYS A 157 -6.94 -12.35 -6.72
C LYS A 157 -8.27 -11.98 -7.40
N LYS A 158 -8.19 -11.18 -8.47
CA LYS A 158 -9.33 -10.72 -9.26
C LYS A 158 -9.16 -11.12 -10.73
N SER A 159 -10.26 -11.14 -11.50
CA SER A 159 -10.15 -11.35 -12.96
C SER A 159 -9.51 -10.12 -13.63
N ARG A 160 -8.90 -10.33 -14.80
CA ARG A 160 -8.31 -9.22 -15.60
C ARG A 160 -9.34 -8.16 -15.99
N VAL A 161 -10.57 -8.60 -16.30
CA VAL A 161 -11.68 -7.70 -16.62
C VAL A 161 -12.02 -6.85 -15.40
N HIS A 162 -12.15 -7.46 -14.22
CA HIS A 162 -12.41 -6.75 -12.98
C HIS A 162 -11.32 -5.72 -12.68
N VAL A 163 -10.04 -6.09 -12.82
CA VAL A 163 -8.91 -5.16 -12.60
C VAL A 163 -8.96 -3.99 -13.56
N ARG A 164 -9.30 -4.21 -14.84
CA ARG A 164 -9.45 -3.12 -15.82
C ARG A 164 -10.55 -2.14 -15.41
N VAL A 165 -11.72 -2.66 -15.03
CA VAL A 165 -12.84 -1.82 -14.56
C VAL A 165 -12.49 -1.09 -13.27
N LEU A 166 -11.85 -1.79 -12.33
CA LEU A 166 -11.42 -1.22 -11.04
C LEU A 166 -10.43 -0.07 -11.27
N LEU A 167 -9.42 -0.27 -12.12
CA LEU A 167 -8.44 0.76 -12.46
C LEU A 167 -9.09 1.98 -13.11
N HIS A 168 -10.02 1.76 -14.05
CA HIS A 168 -10.76 2.85 -14.67
C HIS A 168 -11.56 3.66 -13.64
N ARG A 169 -12.33 2.98 -12.79
CA ARG A 169 -13.12 3.63 -11.72
C ARG A 169 -12.21 4.35 -10.71
N ALA A 170 -11.07 3.76 -10.38
CA ALA A 170 -10.10 4.37 -9.46
C ALA A 170 -9.54 5.69 -10.01
N ARG A 171 -9.19 5.73 -11.31
CA ARG A 171 -8.74 6.97 -11.99
C ARG A 171 -9.80 8.06 -11.95
N LEU A 172 -11.03 7.73 -12.33
CA LEU A 172 -12.13 8.70 -12.32
C LEU A 172 -12.41 9.25 -10.92
N SER A 173 -12.35 8.39 -9.91
CA SER A 173 -12.54 8.81 -8.52
C SER A 173 -11.39 9.68 -8.03
N LEU A 174 -10.15 9.38 -8.42
CA LEU A 174 -8.97 10.16 -8.06
C LEU A 174 -9.06 11.59 -8.63
N VAL A 175 -9.41 11.72 -9.91
CA VAL A 175 -9.63 13.04 -10.55
C VAL A 175 -10.70 13.83 -9.78
N LYS A 176 -11.82 13.20 -9.41
CA LYS A 176 -12.87 13.87 -8.65
C LYS A 176 -12.38 14.40 -7.29
N VAL A 177 -11.61 13.59 -6.56
CA VAL A 177 -11.06 14.00 -5.24
C VAL A 177 -10.03 15.12 -5.38
N MET A 178 -9.26 15.14 -6.48
CA MET A 178 -8.25 16.17 -6.71
C MET A 178 -8.85 17.48 -7.25
N VAL A 179 -9.94 17.41 -7.99
CA VAL A 179 -10.60 18.60 -8.58
C VAL A 179 -11.58 19.27 -7.62
N GLN A 180 -12.10 18.52 -6.62
CA GLN A 180 -12.89 19.14 -5.56
C GLN A 180 -11.94 19.87 -4.61
N PRO A 181 -11.90 21.24 -4.59
CA PRO A 181 -11.22 21.95 -3.52
C PRO A 181 -11.83 21.49 -2.21
N ALA A 182 -10.99 21.39 -1.16
CA ALA A 182 -11.47 21.17 0.20
C ALA A 182 -12.51 22.26 0.49
N VAL A 183 -13.77 21.90 0.42
CA VAL A 183 -14.84 22.76 0.95
C VAL A 183 -14.62 22.70 2.46
N SER A 184 -14.04 23.77 2.97
CA SER A 184 -13.77 24.01 4.38
C SER A 184 -15.03 23.73 5.17
N GLU A 185 -14.94 22.91 6.20
CA GLU A 185 -16.01 22.67 7.21
C GLU A 185 -16.33 23.94 8.03
N GLU A 186 -16.01 25.11 7.52
CA GLU A 186 -16.09 26.37 8.25
C GLU A 186 -17.43 27.12 8.06
N THR A 187 -18.38 26.53 7.31
CA THR A 187 -19.66 27.24 7.02
C THR A 187 -20.87 26.62 7.72
N MET A 188 -20.68 25.91 8.83
CA MET A 188 -21.82 25.40 9.60
C MET A 188 -21.72 25.79 11.08
N ARG A 189 -21.46 27.05 11.35
CA ARG A 189 -21.84 27.64 12.63
C ARG A 189 -23.26 28.19 12.49
N PRO A 190 -24.24 27.66 13.23
CA PRO A 190 -25.55 28.29 13.31
C PRO A 190 -25.35 29.67 13.99
N ALA A 191 -25.95 30.70 13.38
CA ALA A 191 -25.96 32.05 13.93
C ALA A 191 -26.50 32.04 15.37
N PRO A 192 -25.95 32.87 16.28
CA PRO A 192 -26.44 32.96 17.63
C PRO A 192 -27.87 33.52 17.60
N ALA A 193 -28.79 32.80 18.24
CA ALA A 193 -30.16 33.25 18.43
C ALA A 193 -30.19 34.60 19.18
N GLU A 194 -30.65 35.64 18.50
CA GLU A 194 -30.96 36.91 19.12
C GLU A 194 -32.04 36.71 20.18
N LYS A 195 -31.68 36.91 21.45
CA LYS A 195 -32.65 37.03 22.53
C LYS A 195 -33.29 38.39 22.39
N ASN A 196 -34.50 38.43 21.84
CA ASN A 196 -35.38 39.59 21.98
C ASN A 196 -35.73 39.81 23.45
N LEU A 197 -35.11 40.80 24.04
CA LEU A 197 -35.63 41.45 25.24
C LEU A 197 -36.78 42.33 24.77
N SER A 198 -38.00 41.94 25.06
CA SER A 198 -39.12 42.86 25.13
C SER A 198 -39.41 43.17 26.60
N PHE A 199 -39.13 44.38 26.96
CA PHE A 199 -39.67 45.06 28.13
C PHE A 199 -41.13 45.40 27.84
N LEU A 200 -42.06 44.96 28.68
CA LEU A 200 -43.12 45.71 29.35
C LEU A 200 -43.97 44.76 30.18
#